data_ccc793cc1280a0d6d2c52a7473f5c807
#
_entry.id   ccc793cc1280a0d6d2c52a7473f5c807
#
_cell.length_a   1.000
_cell.length_b   1.000
_cell.length_c   1.000
_cell.angle_alpha   90.00
_cell.angle_beta   90.00
_cell.angle_gamma   90.00
#
_symmetry.space_group_name_H-M   'P 1'
#
loop_
_entity.id
_entity.type
_entity.pdbx_description
1 polymer ?
#
loop_
_entity_poly.entity_id
_entity_poly.type
_entity_poly.pdbx_seq_one_letter_code
_entity_poly.pdbx_strand_id
1 'polypeptide(L)'
;VTIFGQSAGSQSVCSLMVSPSAQGLFHKAIGQSAACVNPLSVDDANGHLRGSALVESLGADSFEALQAADPDALLSAMVESGWEAGSRIVIDGDVLGEWPSQTYAEGRQAKIPLMLGFLANEGEQLFSVDASVTQAGLDGFLNYVAGDLAEELKGEYDAEGLTPGQLQHAVSTDIFMAFGMQRWAEYHARAGQAAYLYFMDHVPPAFHLYMPEQPYLALEGGSRSGGAYHSGDLALVFGSLDKVGYDWTDEDKFISEQMVTHWTNFAKTGNPNQPGEGAWIPFDRERLSTRVINSEPATVGGVRKRILEILASRQPL
;
A
#
# COMPACT_ATOMS: atom_id res chain seq x y z
N VAL A 1 3.30 -13.73 17.74
CA VAL A 1 3.69 -12.41 17.20
C VAL A 1 2.94 -12.17 15.92
N THR A 2 2.42 -10.95 15.73
CA THR A 2 1.86 -10.46 14.47
C THR A 2 2.65 -9.24 14.07
N ILE A 3 3.16 -9.23 12.85
CA ILE A 3 3.75 -8.03 12.27
C ILE A 3 2.71 -7.33 11.40
N PHE A 4 2.71 -6.00 11.41
CA PHE A 4 1.82 -5.23 10.55
C PHE A 4 2.45 -3.90 10.16
N GLY A 5 1.99 -3.32 9.06
CA GLY A 5 2.50 -2.07 8.56
C GLY A 5 1.64 -1.48 7.45
N GLN A 6 1.74 -0.17 7.29
CA GLN A 6 1.07 0.61 6.27
C GLN A 6 2.10 1.20 5.30
N SER A 7 1.78 1.31 4.02
CA SER A 7 2.66 1.89 3.00
C SER A 7 4.03 1.18 2.94
N ALA A 8 5.12 1.88 3.11
CA ALA A 8 6.47 1.28 3.19
C ALA A 8 6.57 0.21 4.29
N GLY A 9 5.83 0.36 5.42
CA GLY A 9 5.73 -0.67 6.44
C GLY A 9 5.04 -1.95 5.95
N SER A 10 4.04 -1.83 5.08
CA SER A 10 3.40 -2.98 4.41
C SER A 10 4.36 -3.68 3.44
N GLN A 11 5.14 -2.92 2.67
CA GLN A 11 6.22 -3.47 1.83
C GLN A 11 7.26 -4.21 2.67
N SER A 12 7.62 -3.67 3.85
CA SER A 12 8.52 -4.33 4.79
C SER A 12 7.94 -5.65 5.29
N VAL A 13 6.66 -5.68 5.70
CA VAL A 13 5.95 -6.91 6.10
C VAL A 13 5.98 -7.94 4.97
N CYS A 14 5.63 -7.52 3.75
CA CYS A 14 5.64 -8.37 2.56
C CYS A 14 7.04 -8.95 2.31
N SER A 15 8.10 -8.15 2.41
CA SER A 15 9.48 -8.56 2.22
C SER A 15 9.97 -9.50 3.32
N LEU A 16 9.61 -9.24 4.58
CA LEU A 16 9.96 -10.13 5.70
C LEU A 16 9.30 -11.51 5.56
N MET A 17 8.13 -11.62 4.95
CA MET A 17 7.49 -12.91 4.67
C MET A 17 8.28 -13.79 3.69
N VAL A 18 9.17 -13.23 2.89
CA VAL A 18 10.02 -13.96 1.94
C VAL A 18 11.49 -13.98 2.35
N SER A 19 11.86 -13.27 3.41
CA SER A 19 13.23 -13.26 3.94
C SER A 19 13.56 -14.55 4.68
N PRO A 20 14.61 -15.28 4.29
CA PRO A 20 15.04 -16.49 5.02
C PRO A 20 15.37 -16.22 6.48
N SER A 21 16.02 -15.08 6.78
CA SER A 21 16.43 -14.70 8.13
C SER A 21 15.25 -14.34 9.05
N ALA A 22 14.07 -14.04 8.51
CA ALA A 22 12.86 -13.72 9.26
C ALA A 22 11.93 -14.92 9.47
N GLN A 23 12.23 -16.09 8.89
CA GLN A 23 11.39 -17.27 9.01
C GLN A 23 11.23 -17.73 10.47
N GLY A 24 9.98 -17.94 10.89
CA GLY A 24 9.65 -18.38 12.25
C GLY A 24 9.66 -17.29 13.33
N LEU A 25 10.03 -16.05 13.01
CA LEU A 25 10.03 -14.95 14.00
C LEU A 25 8.64 -14.36 14.25
N PHE A 26 7.70 -14.55 13.34
CA PHE A 26 6.30 -14.09 13.44
C PHE A 26 5.34 -15.15 12.93
N HIS A 27 4.07 -15.02 13.32
CA HIS A 27 3.04 -16.07 13.15
C HIS A 27 1.85 -15.58 12.32
N LYS A 28 1.75 -14.28 12.08
CA LYS A 28 0.70 -13.63 11.30
C LYS A 28 1.23 -12.32 10.72
N ALA A 29 0.66 -11.89 9.62
CA ALA A 29 1.06 -10.66 8.95
C ALA A 29 -0.15 -9.84 8.51
N ILE A 30 -0.05 -8.49 8.62
CA ILE A 30 -1.05 -7.55 8.09
C ILE A 30 -0.33 -6.53 7.22
N GLY A 31 -0.78 -6.38 5.97
CA GLY A 31 -0.27 -5.39 5.03
C GLY A 31 -1.35 -4.37 4.66
N GLN A 32 -1.07 -3.08 4.82
CA GLN A 32 -1.99 -2.00 4.49
C GLN A 32 -1.37 -1.11 3.40
N SER A 33 -2.02 -1.07 2.23
CA SER A 33 -1.72 -0.10 1.16
C SER A 33 -0.28 -0.11 0.66
N ALA A 34 0.32 -1.24 0.44
CA ALA A 34 1.48 -1.48 -0.45
C ALA A 34 1.95 -2.94 -0.38
N ALA A 35 2.38 -3.48 -1.51
CA ALA A 35 2.94 -4.83 -1.61
C ALA A 35 4.36 -4.81 -2.19
N CYS A 36 5.15 -5.82 -1.90
CA CYS A 36 6.49 -6.01 -2.45
C CYS A 36 6.52 -6.84 -3.74
N VAL A 37 5.39 -7.37 -4.16
CA VAL A 37 5.26 -8.22 -5.36
C VAL A 37 5.06 -7.44 -6.65
N ASN A 38 4.87 -6.13 -6.55
CA ASN A 38 4.78 -5.26 -7.70
C ASN A 38 6.19 -4.89 -8.18
N PRO A 39 6.53 -5.07 -9.47
CA PRO A 39 7.84 -4.68 -10.02
C PRO A 39 8.22 -3.21 -9.79
N LEU A 40 7.22 -2.32 -9.64
CA LEU A 40 7.48 -0.90 -9.35
C LEU A 40 7.97 -0.65 -7.92
N SER A 41 7.84 -1.63 -7.03
CA SER A 41 8.20 -1.51 -5.61
C SER A 41 9.62 -1.98 -5.31
N VAL A 42 10.27 -2.65 -6.24
CA VAL A 42 11.59 -3.26 -6.06
C VAL A 42 12.57 -2.62 -7.02
N ASP A 43 13.70 -2.21 -6.51
CA ASP A 43 14.80 -1.73 -7.31
C ASP A 43 15.76 -2.89 -7.63
N ASP A 44 16.30 -2.87 -8.83
CA ASP A 44 17.18 -3.88 -9.36
C ASP A 44 18.58 -3.81 -8.73
N ALA A 45 18.74 -4.25 -7.50
CA ALA A 45 20.05 -4.47 -6.86
C ALA A 45 21.03 -3.27 -6.80
N ASN A 46 20.57 -2.04 -7.07
CA ASN A 46 21.44 -0.85 -7.09
C ASN A 46 21.59 -0.14 -5.74
N GLY A 47 21.20 -0.78 -4.64
CA GLY A 47 21.44 -0.25 -3.29
C GLY A 47 22.90 0.07 -3.03
N HIS A 48 23.83 -0.76 -3.54
CA HIS A 48 25.26 -0.52 -3.45
C HIS A 48 25.71 0.73 -4.21
N LEU A 49 25.21 0.97 -5.41
CA LEU A 49 25.55 2.17 -6.20
C LEU A 49 25.03 3.43 -5.52
N ARG A 50 23.80 3.40 -5.00
CA ARG A 50 23.25 4.53 -4.25
C ARG A 50 24.00 4.77 -2.93
N GLY A 51 24.31 3.69 -2.21
CA GLY A 51 25.15 3.77 -1.00
C GLY A 51 26.51 4.38 -1.28
N SER A 52 27.16 4.00 -2.37
CA SER A 52 28.43 4.57 -2.81
C SER A 52 28.33 6.05 -3.15
N ALA A 53 27.28 6.46 -3.87
CA ALA A 53 27.04 7.87 -4.18
C ALA A 53 26.81 8.73 -2.93
N LEU A 54 26.08 8.19 -1.95
CA LEU A 54 25.88 8.85 -0.65
C LEU A 54 27.19 9.02 0.11
N VAL A 55 28.01 7.96 0.17
CA VAL A 55 29.33 7.97 0.82
C VAL A 55 30.25 8.99 0.15
N GLU A 56 30.26 9.05 -1.19
CA GLU A 56 31.02 10.03 -1.95
C GLU A 56 30.55 11.47 -1.68
N SER A 57 29.24 11.71 -1.66
CA SER A 57 28.65 13.03 -1.35
C SER A 57 29.02 13.53 0.05
N LEU A 58 29.11 12.62 1.02
CA LEU A 58 29.56 12.93 2.39
C LEU A 58 31.09 13.07 2.54
N GLY A 59 31.86 12.65 1.54
CA GLY A 59 33.32 12.53 1.67
C GLY A 59 33.75 11.52 2.74
N ALA A 60 32.89 10.53 3.06
CA ALA A 60 33.21 9.48 4.01
C ALA A 60 34.14 8.46 3.35
N ASP A 61 35.14 7.96 4.08
CA ASP A 61 36.12 6.98 3.61
C ASP A 61 35.93 5.58 4.22
N SER A 62 34.98 5.46 5.13
CA SER A 62 34.69 4.21 5.84
C SER A 62 33.26 4.15 6.33
N PHE A 63 32.80 2.95 6.70
CA PHE A 63 31.48 2.75 7.32
C PHE A 63 31.38 3.43 8.70
N GLU A 64 32.48 3.43 9.46
CA GLU A 64 32.58 4.10 10.75
C GLU A 64 32.45 5.63 10.61
N ALA A 65 33.06 6.20 9.56
CA ALA A 65 32.91 7.62 9.25
C ALA A 65 31.47 7.97 8.88
N LEU A 66 30.81 7.10 8.10
CA LEU A 66 29.39 7.26 7.76
C LEU A 66 28.49 7.20 9.01
N GLN A 67 28.73 6.24 9.92
CA GLN A 67 27.99 6.13 11.18
C GLN A 67 28.20 7.32 12.11
N ALA A 68 29.36 7.97 12.04
CA ALA A 68 29.71 9.13 12.84
C ALA A 68 29.31 10.47 12.19
N ALA A 69 28.75 10.44 10.98
CA ALA A 69 28.35 11.64 10.27
C ALA A 69 27.25 12.40 11.04
N ASP A 70 27.29 13.72 10.95
CA ASP A 70 26.25 14.56 11.48
C ASP A 70 24.91 14.27 10.77
N PRO A 71 23.79 14.11 11.50
CA PRO A 71 22.50 13.77 10.90
C PRO A 71 22.00 14.76 9.84
N ASP A 72 22.24 16.07 10.03
CA ASP A 72 21.83 17.09 9.07
C ASP A 72 22.69 17.04 7.80
N ALA A 73 23.99 16.75 7.96
CA ALA A 73 24.89 16.53 6.82
C ALA A 73 24.50 15.26 6.05
N LEU A 74 24.13 14.18 6.76
CA LEU A 74 23.63 12.94 6.14
C LEU A 74 22.35 13.19 5.34
N LEU A 75 21.39 13.90 5.92
CA LEU A 75 20.13 14.24 5.25
C LEU A 75 20.39 15.08 3.99
N SER A 76 21.26 16.08 4.08
CA SER A 76 21.64 16.92 2.93
C SER A 76 22.26 16.08 1.80
N ALA A 77 23.20 15.19 2.15
CA ALA A 77 23.85 14.30 1.20
C ALA A 77 22.87 13.28 0.55
N MET A 78 21.87 12.82 1.31
CA MET A 78 20.79 11.98 0.76
C MET A 78 20.00 12.70 -0.32
N VAL A 79 19.65 13.97 -0.10
CA VAL A 79 18.95 14.79 -1.10
C VAL A 79 19.85 15.05 -2.31
N GLU A 80 21.11 15.46 -2.10
CA GLU A 80 22.07 15.78 -3.17
C GLU A 80 22.40 14.55 -4.05
N SER A 81 22.55 13.38 -3.43
CA SER A 81 22.84 12.12 -4.14
C SER A 81 21.64 11.51 -4.84
N GLY A 82 20.43 12.10 -4.67
CA GLY A 82 19.19 11.54 -5.21
C GLY A 82 18.76 10.23 -4.54
N TRP A 83 19.26 9.94 -3.34
CA TRP A 83 18.93 8.73 -2.58
C TRP A 83 17.42 8.55 -2.40
N GLU A 84 16.70 9.62 -2.09
CA GLU A 84 15.24 9.59 -1.88
C GLU A 84 14.46 9.08 -3.11
N ALA A 85 14.86 9.50 -4.32
CA ALA A 85 14.21 9.10 -5.56
C ALA A 85 14.34 7.61 -5.86
N GLY A 86 15.31 6.94 -5.23
CA GLY A 86 15.62 5.54 -5.46
C GLY A 86 15.47 4.62 -4.25
N SER A 87 15.02 5.13 -3.10
CA SER A 87 14.85 4.32 -1.89
C SER A 87 13.76 3.27 -2.07
N ARG A 88 14.16 2.06 -2.44
CA ARG A 88 13.27 0.93 -2.70
C ARG A 88 13.81 -0.32 -2.02
N ILE A 89 13.04 -1.40 -2.09
CA ILE A 89 13.46 -2.73 -1.62
C ILE A 89 14.69 -3.16 -2.42
N VAL A 90 15.76 -3.49 -1.72
CA VAL A 90 17.05 -3.90 -2.31
C VAL A 90 17.22 -5.41 -2.18
N ILE A 91 17.66 -6.06 -3.26
CA ILE A 91 18.08 -7.47 -3.24
C ILE A 91 19.56 -7.49 -2.85
N ASP A 92 19.85 -7.79 -1.61
CA ASP A 92 21.21 -7.73 -1.02
C ASP A 92 21.91 -9.10 -0.94
N GLY A 93 21.14 -10.18 -1.18
CA GLY A 93 21.66 -11.55 -1.07
C GLY A 93 21.68 -12.11 0.36
N ASP A 94 21.35 -11.31 1.36
CA ASP A 94 21.36 -11.68 2.79
C ASP A 94 19.93 -11.65 3.37
N VAL A 95 19.29 -10.47 3.41
CA VAL A 95 17.89 -10.33 3.84
C VAL A 95 16.95 -10.78 2.73
N LEU A 96 17.23 -10.38 1.49
CA LEU A 96 16.51 -10.80 0.30
C LEU A 96 17.48 -11.36 -0.74
N GLY A 97 17.43 -12.68 -0.96
CA GLY A 97 18.28 -13.37 -1.92
C GLY A 97 17.81 -13.24 -3.38
N GLU A 98 16.56 -12.86 -3.60
CA GLU A 98 15.92 -12.75 -4.92
C GLU A 98 14.71 -11.82 -4.86
N TRP A 99 14.12 -11.59 -6.01
CA TRP A 99 12.90 -10.78 -6.12
C TRP A 99 11.74 -11.38 -5.31
N PRO A 100 11.09 -10.61 -4.43
CA PRO A 100 9.94 -11.09 -3.66
C PRO A 100 8.87 -11.74 -4.51
N SER A 101 8.55 -11.17 -5.69
CA SER A 101 7.58 -11.73 -6.63
C SER A 101 7.94 -13.15 -7.08
N GLN A 102 9.21 -13.48 -7.25
CA GLN A 102 9.66 -14.83 -7.62
C GLN A 102 9.42 -15.81 -6.47
N THR A 103 9.84 -15.45 -5.25
CA THR A 103 9.61 -16.30 -4.06
C THR A 103 8.13 -16.56 -3.84
N TYR A 104 7.28 -15.53 -4.02
CA TYR A 104 5.81 -15.68 -3.92
C TYR A 104 5.23 -16.53 -5.04
N ALA A 105 5.68 -16.35 -6.29
CA ALA A 105 5.20 -17.16 -7.42
C ALA A 105 5.48 -18.67 -7.24
N GLU A 106 6.59 -18.99 -6.59
CA GLU A 106 7.01 -20.36 -6.26
C GLU A 106 6.40 -20.90 -4.95
N GLY A 107 5.62 -20.07 -4.23
CA GLY A 107 4.96 -20.47 -2.98
C GLY A 107 5.92 -20.69 -1.81
N ARG A 108 7.11 -20.05 -1.82
CA ARG A 108 8.15 -20.21 -0.80
C ARG A 108 8.10 -19.18 0.34
N GLN A 109 7.12 -18.29 0.32
CA GLN A 109 6.88 -17.33 1.40
C GLN A 109 6.47 -18.01 2.71
N ALA A 110 6.54 -17.28 3.83
CA ALA A 110 6.07 -17.73 5.13
C ALA A 110 4.62 -18.24 5.06
N LYS A 111 4.38 -19.45 5.56
CA LYS A 111 3.06 -20.12 5.55
C LYS A 111 2.28 -19.78 6.79
N ILE A 112 1.78 -18.55 6.86
CA ILE A 112 1.06 -17.98 8.00
C ILE A 112 -0.20 -17.26 7.50
N PRO A 113 -1.22 -17.01 8.34
CA PRO A 113 -2.35 -16.18 7.98
C PRO A 113 -1.92 -14.76 7.58
N LEU A 114 -2.54 -14.22 6.52
CA LEU A 114 -2.31 -12.89 6.00
C LEU A 114 -3.62 -12.10 5.96
N MET A 115 -3.63 -10.86 6.46
CA MET A 115 -4.67 -9.88 6.23
C MET A 115 -4.05 -8.71 5.46
N LEU A 116 -4.72 -8.21 4.43
CA LEU A 116 -4.17 -7.15 3.61
C LEU A 116 -5.28 -6.37 2.90
N GLY A 117 -4.97 -5.16 2.44
CA GLY A 117 -5.95 -4.37 1.72
C GLY A 117 -5.46 -2.97 1.35
N PHE A 118 -6.36 -2.22 0.74
CA PHE A 118 -6.08 -0.90 0.18
C PHE A 118 -7.33 0.01 0.28
N LEU A 119 -7.12 1.29 0.00
CA LEU A 119 -8.12 2.33 0.06
C LEU A 119 -8.50 2.83 -1.34
N ALA A 120 -9.62 3.54 -1.45
CA ALA A 120 -10.17 3.90 -2.75
C ALA A 120 -9.40 5.00 -3.51
N ASN A 121 -8.65 5.86 -2.81
CA ASN A 121 -8.05 7.07 -3.36
C ASN A 121 -6.58 7.25 -2.92
N GLU A 122 -5.72 6.33 -3.32
CA GLU A 122 -4.32 6.27 -2.87
C GLU A 122 -3.30 6.61 -3.98
N GLY A 123 -3.66 7.44 -4.94
CA GLY A 123 -2.77 7.82 -6.03
C GLY A 123 -1.47 8.47 -5.57
N GLU A 124 -0.55 8.74 -6.51
CA GLU A 124 0.82 9.21 -6.23
C GLU A 124 0.91 10.42 -5.32
N GLN A 125 -0.05 11.32 -5.40
CA GLN A 125 -0.13 12.50 -4.53
C GLN A 125 -1.13 12.22 -3.42
N LEU A 126 -0.64 11.88 -2.25
CA LEU A 126 -1.37 11.34 -1.10
C LEU A 126 -2.68 12.05 -0.74
N PHE A 127 -2.77 13.37 -0.98
CA PHE A 127 -3.93 14.18 -0.58
C PHE A 127 -4.44 15.11 -1.66
N SER A 128 -3.77 15.19 -2.81
CA SER A 128 -4.15 16.14 -3.85
C SER A 128 -4.03 15.53 -5.23
N VAL A 129 -4.95 15.93 -6.08
CA VAL A 129 -4.90 15.66 -7.49
C VAL A 129 -3.99 16.69 -8.16
N ASP A 130 -3.07 16.26 -8.99
CA ASP A 130 -2.23 17.17 -9.75
C ASP A 130 -3.06 17.89 -10.82
N ALA A 131 -3.38 19.15 -10.56
CA ALA A 131 -4.14 19.99 -11.47
C ALA A 131 -3.35 20.38 -12.74
N SER A 132 -2.04 20.16 -12.78
CA SER A 132 -1.19 20.45 -13.94
C SER A 132 -1.21 19.36 -15.01
N VAL A 133 -1.78 18.19 -14.73
CA VAL A 133 -1.91 17.10 -15.69
C VAL A 133 -2.78 17.51 -16.86
N THR A 134 -2.19 17.52 -18.04
CA THR A 134 -2.91 17.78 -19.30
C THR A 134 -3.53 16.51 -19.87
N GLN A 135 -4.48 16.66 -20.78
CA GLN A 135 -5.04 15.49 -21.48
C GLN A 135 -3.96 14.67 -22.18
N ALA A 136 -2.99 15.32 -22.83
CA ALA A 136 -1.88 14.63 -23.50
C ALA A 136 -0.97 13.89 -22.49
N GLY A 137 -0.77 14.45 -21.30
CA GLY A 137 -0.04 13.80 -20.21
C GLY A 137 -0.76 12.55 -19.74
N LEU A 138 -2.06 12.64 -19.50
CA LEU A 138 -2.90 11.50 -19.13
C LEU A 138 -2.87 10.40 -20.20
N ASP A 139 -3.05 10.76 -21.48
CA ASP A 139 -3.02 9.79 -22.57
C ASP A 139 -1.66 9.08 -22.65
N GLY A 140 -0.56 9.82 -22.46
CA GLY A 140 0.79 9.25 -22.36
C GLY A 140 0.93 8.28 -21.20
N PHE A 141 0.43 8.64 -20.03
CA PHE A 141 0.44 7.79 -18.85
C PHE A 141 -0.40 6.51 -19.05
N LEU A 142 -1.63 6.62 -19.57
CA LEU A 142 -2.48 5.45 -19.86
C LEU A 142 -1.83 4.52 -20.89
N ASN A 143 -1.21 5.05 -21.93
CA ASN A 143 -0.45 4.26 -22.90
C ASN A 143 0.77 3.57 -22.27
N TYR A 144 1.46 4.22 -21.36
CA TYR A 144 2.58 3.62 -20.63
C TYR A 144 2.13 2.42 -19.78
N VAL A 145 1.01 2.54 -19.06
CA VAL A 145 0.55 1.51 -18.11
C VAL A 145 -0.25 0.39 -18.77
N ALA A 146 -1.06 0.68 -19.79
CA ALA A 146 -1.97 -0.27 -20.43
C ALA A 146 -1.69 -0.54 -21.92
N GLY A 147 -0.85 0.27 -22.58
CA GLY A 147 -0.52 0.09 -24.00
C GLY A 147 -1.76 0.17 -24.88
N ASP A 148 -1.98 -0.85 -25.70
CA ASP A 148 -3.12 -1.01 -26.59
C ASP A 148 -4.48 -1.15 -25.87
N LEU A 149 -4.47 -1.41 -24.56
CA LEU A 149 -5.66 -1.45 -23.72
C LEU A 149 -5.95 -0.13 -22.99
N ALA A 150 -5.24 0.96 -23.32
CA ALA A 150 -5.39 2.26 -22.65
C ALA A 150 -6.83 2.81 -22.69
N GLU A 151 -7.49 2.75 -23.86
CA GLU A 151 -8.88 3.21 -24.00
C GLU A 151 -9.86 2.29 -23.26
N GLU A 152 -9.60 0.99 -23.23
CA GLU A 152 -10.39 0.04 -22.46
C GLU A 152 -10.23 0.30 -20.96
N LEU A 153 -8.99 0.48 -20.47
CA LEU A 153 -8.73 0.84 -19.08
C LEU A 153 -9.45 2.14 -18.68
N LYS A 154 -9.36 3.17 -19.52
CA LYS A 154 -10.05 4.44 -19.31
C LYS A 154 -11.58 4.27 -19.21
N GLY A 155 -12.15 3.37 -20.02
CA GLY A 155 -13.58 3.07 -20.03
C GLY A 155 -14.11 2.39 -18.76
N GLU A 156 -13.23 1.79 -17.96
CA GLU A 156 -13.59 1.16 -16.68
C GLU A 156 -13.75 2.17 -15.52
N TYR A 157 -13.34 3.40 -15.73
CA TYR A 157 -13.55 4.49 -14.78
C TYR A 157 -14.74 5.32 -15.21
N ASP A 158 -15.56 5.75 -14.25
CA ASP A 158 -16.59 6.75 -14.48
C ASP A 158 -15.92 8.12 -14.64
N ALA A 159 -15.37 8.33 -15.84
CA ALA A 159 -14.54 9.49 -16.16
C ALA A 159 -15.38 10.73 -16.52
N GLU A 160 -16.72 10.63 -16.57
CA GLU A 160 -17.58 11.76 -16.90
C GLU A 160 -17.45 12.85 -15.83
N GLY A 161 -16.93 14.01 -16.24
CA GLY A 161 -16.69 15.15 -15.35
C GLY A 161 -15.38 15.12 -14.55
N LEU A 162 -14.56 14.05 -14.65
CA LEU A 162 -13.24 14.04 -14.04
C LEU A 162 -12.24 14.87 -14.86
N THR A 163 -11.38 15.61 -14.17
CA THR A 163 -10.19 16.21 -14.79
C THR A 163 -9.16 15.16 -15.14
N PRO A 164 -8.22 15.43 -16.07
CA PRO A 164 -7.13 14.51 -16.37
C PRO A 164 -6.33 14.07 -15.13
N GLY A 165 -6.07 15.00 -14.20
CA GLY A 165 -5.37 14.69 -12.95
C GLY A 165 -6.17 13.77 -12.03
N GLN A 166 -7.49 13.94 -11.95
CA GLN A 166 -8.35 13.06 -11.13
C GLN A 166 -8.37 11.64 -11.69
N LEU A 167 -8.45 11.49 -13.01
CA LEU A 167 -8.40 10.16 -13.62
C LEU A 167 -7.02 9.52 -13.46
N GLN A 168 -5.93 10.28 -13.67
CA GLN A 168 -4.58 9.78 -13.40
C GLN A 168 -4.41 9.32 -11.95
N HIS A 169 -4.93 10.08 -10.99
CA HIS A 169 -4.88 9.71 -9.58
C HIS A 169 -5.63 8.38 -9.30
N ALA A 170 -6.82 8.19 -9.90
CA ALA A 170 -7.58 6.96 -9.76
C ALA A 170 -6.82 5.76 -10.35
N VAL A 171 -6.28 5.90 -11.55
CA VAL A 171 -5.47 4.86 -12.21
C VAL A 171 -4.20 4.55 -11.41
N SER A 172 -3.53 5.59 -10.87
CA SER A 172 -2.36 5.42 -10.01
C SER A 172 -2.68 4.64 -8.74
N THR A 173 -3.85 4.88 -8.12
CA THR A 173 -4.33 4.07 -6.98
C THR A 173 -4.34 2.58 -7.33
N ASP A 174 -4.91 2.25 -8.49
CA ASP A 174 -5.05 0.86 -8.89
C ASP A 174 -3.70 0.21 -9.24
N ILE A 175 -2.78 0.94 -9.87
CA ILE A 175 -1.44 0.43 -10.23
C ILE A 175 -0.56 0.26 -9.00
N PHE A 176 -0.48 1.28 -8.14
CA PHE A 176 0.47 1.27 -7.03
C PHE A 176 -0.03 0.45 -5.84
N MET A 177 -1.35 0.45 -5.59
CA MET A 177 -1.93 -0.20 -4.41
C MET A 177 -2.76 -1.43 -4.76
N ALA A 178 -3.90 -1.27 -5.43
CA ALA A 178 -4.86 -2.34 -5.62
C ALA A 178 -4.26 -3.57 -6.31
N PHE A 179 -3.52 -3.36 -7.40
CA PHE A 179 -2.91 -4.44 -8.18
C PHE A 179 -1.90 -5.25 -7.35
N GLY A 180 -1.00 -4.57 -6.65
CA GLY A 180 -0.02 -5.23 -5.79
C GLY A 180 -0.66 -6.00 -4.64
N MET A 181 -1.66 -5.43 -3.99
CA MET A 181 -2.35 -6.04 -2.86
C MET A 181 -3.16 -7.26 -3.28
N GLN A 182 -3.93 -7.18 -4.39
CA GLN A 182 -4.64 -8.34 -4.91
C GLN A 182 -3.67 -9.45 -5.32
N ARG A 183 -2.58 -9.11 -6.00
CA ARG A 183 -1.56 -10.07 -6.44
C ARG A 183 -0.90 -10.78 -5.26
N TRP A 184 -0.63 -10.07 -4.18
CA TRP A 184 -0.11 -10.66 -2.95
C TRP A 184 -1.11 -11.64 -2.34
N ALA A 185 -2.41 -11.29 -2.27
CA ALA A 185 -3.47 -12.20 -1.85
C ALA A 185 -3.55 -13.46 -2.74
N GLU A 186 -3.46 -13.30 -4.06
CA GLU A 186 -3.49 -14.40 -5.02
C GLU A 186 -2.32 -15.38 -4.85
N TYR A 187 -1.11 -14.87 -4.73
CA TYR A 187 0.07 -15.71 -4.48
C TYR A 187 -0.09 -16.48 -3.16
N HIS A 188 -0.53 -15.80 -2.12
CA HIS A 188 -0.68 -16.40 -0.80
C HIS A 188 -1.76 -17.50 -0.78
N ALA A 189 -2.91 -17.25 -1.43
CA ALA A 189 -3.96 -18.23 -1.61
C ALA A 189 -3.52 -19.42 -2.48
N ARG A 190 -2.73 -19.18 -3.55
CA ARG A 190 -2.13 -20.26 -4.37
C ARG A 190 -1.22 -21.18 -3.57
N ALA A 191 -0.53 -20.64 -2.55
CA ALA A 191 0.29 -21.44 -1.64
C ALA A 191 -0.53 -22.19 -0.59
N GLY A 192 -1.88 -22.18 -0.68
CA GLY A 192 -2.78 -22.87 0.23
C GLY A 192 -2.93 -22.20 1.60
N GLN A 193 -2.62 -20.90 1.70
CA GLN A 193 -2.69 -20.13 2.94
C GLN A 193 -3.89 -19.19 2.95
N ALA A 194 -4.45 -18.93 4.14
CA ALA A 194 -5.54 -17.98 4.29
C ALA A 194 -5.04 -16.53 4.09
N ALA A 195 -5.64 -15.83 3.15
CA ALA A 195 -5.50 -14.40 2.95
C ALA A 195 -6.87 -13.73 3.14
N TYR A 196 -6.93 -12.59 3.82
CA TYR A 196 -8.15 -11.81 4.02
C TYR A 196 -7.95 -10.44 3.39
N LEU A 197 -8.57 -10.23 2.22
CA LEU A 197 -8.44 -8.99 1.47
C LEU A 197 -9.54 -8.00 1.86
N TYR A 198 -9.17 -6.72 2.09
CA TYR A 198 -10.13 -5.63 2.28
C TYR A 198 -9.95 -4.51 1.28
N PHE A 199 -11.01 -3.75 1.10
CA PHE A 199 -11.08 -2.49 0.38
C PHE A 199 -11.85 -1.48 1.23
N MET A 200 -11.25 -0.33 1.53
CA MET A 200 -11.91 0.74 2.27
C MET A 200 -12.26 1.89 1.33
N ASP A 201 -13.54 2.19 1.21
CA ASP A 201 -14.05 3.34 0.46
C ASP A 201 -14.70 4.41 1.36
N HIS A 202 -14.67 4.19 2.69
CA HIS A 202 -15.01 5.23 3.65
C HIS A 202 -14.03 6.40 3.57
N VAL A 203 -14.56 7.60 3.56
CA VAL A 203 -13.80 8.86 3.44
C VAL A 203 -13.60 9.50 4.82
N PRO A 204 -12.44 9.32 5.47
CA PRO A 204 -12.14 9.98 6.74
C PRO A 204 -11.78 11.46 6.50
N PRO A 205 -11.83 12.31 7.54
CA PRO A 205 -11.25 13.64 7.43
C PRO A 205 -9.75 13.56 7.23
N ALA A 206 -9.19 14.41 6.36
CA ALA A 206 -7.76 14.47 6.11
C ALA A 206 -7.02 15.22 7.22
N PHE A 207 -5.94 14.63 7.72
CA PHE A 207 -5.11 15.21 8.78
C PHE A 207 -3.63 14.91 8.57
N HIS A 208 -2.78 15.70 9.22
CA HIS A 208 -1.35 15.45 9.26
C HIS A 208 -1.00 14.43 10.34
N LEU A 209 -0.49 13.27 9.95
CA LEU A 209 -0.05 12.24 10.89
C LEU A 209 1.14 12.64 11.76
N TYR A 210 1.98 13.54 11.24
CA TYR A 210 3.30 13.86 11.82
C TYR A 210 3.44 15.29 12.27
N MET A 211 2.36 16.09 12.27
CA MET A 211 2.37 17.51 12.64
C MET A 211 1.31 17.78 13.72
N PRO A 212 1.58 17.41 14.98
CA PRO A 212 0.60 17.55 16.05
C PRO A 212 0.19 19.01 16.32
N GLU A 213 1.04 19.99 15.96
CA GLU A 213 0.73 21.41 16.05
C GLU A 213 -0.23 21.90 14.95
N GLN A 214 -0.34 21.17 13.85
CA GLN A 214 -1.18 21.48 12.70
C GLN A 214 -1.93 20.22 12.25
N PRO A 215 -2.85 19.68 13.06
CA PRO A 215 -3.49 18.40 12.75
C PRO A 215 -4.40 18.49 11.52
N TYR A 216 -4.82 19.69 11.12
CA TYR A 216 -5.78 19.88 10.04
C TYR A 216 -5.11 20.14 8.71
N LEU A 217 -5.43 19.34 7.72
CA LEU A 217 -5.13 19.65 6.32
C LEU A 217 -6.21 20.55 5.73
N ALA A 218 -5.82 21.75 5.33
CA ALA A 218 -6.69 22.66 4.60
C ALA A 218 -6.78 22.22 3.14
N LEU A 219 -7.72 21.31 2.84
CA LEU A 219 -7.98 20.89 1.47
C LEU A 219 -9.05 21.80 0.83
N GLU A 220 -8.86 22.12 -0.45
CA GLU A 220 -9.90 22.72 -1.27
C GLU A 220 -11.08 21.74 -1.36
N GLY A 221 -12.27 22.18 -1.00
CA GLY A 221 -13.46 21.32 -0.92
C GLY A 221 -13.73 20.72 0.47
N GLY A 222 -12.90 21.02 1.49
CA GLY A 222 -13.09 20.59 2.87
C GLY A 222 -12.30 19.36 3.27
N SER A 223 -12.35 19.02 4.55
CA SER A 223 -11.51 17.98 5.14
C SER A 223 -11.70 16.57 4.57
N ARG A 224 -12.82 16.31 3.90
CA ARG A 224 -13.11 15.00 3.29
C ARG A 224 -12.94 14.97 1.77
N SER A 225 -12.46 16.05 1.16
CA SER A 225 -12.26 16.10 -0.30
C SER A 225 -11.08 15.25 -0.80
N GLY A 226 -10.24 14.74 0.11
CA GLY A 226 -9.16 13.81 -0.21
C GLY A 226 -9.59 12.37 -0.51
N GLY A 227 -10.88 12.06 -0.35
CA GLY A 227 -11.37 10.69 -0.52
C GLY A 227 -10.86 9.75 0.58
N ALA A 228 -10.90 8.46 0.32
CA ALA A 228 -10.26 7.43 1.14
C ALA A 228 -8.74 7.43 0.81
N TYR A 229 -8.05 8.45 1.29
CA TYR A 229 -6.67 8.75 0.93
C TYR A 229 -5.66 7.79 1.58
N HIS A 230 -4.47 7.75 1.03
CA HIS A 230 -3.38 6.93 1.57
C HIS A 230 -3.09 7.28 3.04
N SER A 231 -3.04 6.28 3.91
CA SER A 231 -2.93 6.40 5.38
C SER A 231 -4.19 6.87 6.12
N GLY A 232 -5.32 7.10 5.43
CA GLY A 232 -6.58 7.52 6.06
C GLY A 232 -7.18 6.50 7.03
N ASP A 233 -6.75 5.25 6.94
CA ASP A 233 -7.16 4.17 7.82
C ASP A 233 -6.44 4.15 9.18
N LEU A 234 -5.29 4.83 9.33
CA LEU A 234 -4.45 4.66 10.52
C LEU A 234 -5.14 5.07 11.81
N ALA A 235 -5.79 6.24 11.88
CA ALA A 235 -6.50 6.67 13.07
C ALA A 235 -7.65 5.71 13.44
N LEU A 236 -8.30 5.14 12.42
CA LEU A 236 -9.40 4.18 12.56
C LEU A 236 -8.89 2.85 13.11
N VAL A 237 -7.82 2.30 12.53
CA VAL A 237 -7.20 1.02 12.94
C VAL A 237 -6.69 1.06 14.36
N PHE A 238 -6.07 2.17 14.78
CA PHE A 238 -5.55 2.31 16.13
C PHE A 238 -6.59 2.76 17.17
N GLY A 239 -7.83 3.07 16.74
CA GLY A 239 -8.86 3.61 17.62
C GLY A 239 -8.43 4.91 18.29
N SER A 240 -7.58 5.71 17.62
CA SER A 240 -6.94 6.91 18.18
C SER A 240 -7.66 8.21 17.80
N LEU A 241 -8.95 8.13 17.50
CA LEU A 241 -9.74 9.27 17.02
C LEU A 241 -9.70 10.45 17.98
N ASP A 242 -9.69 10.21 19.29
CA ASP A 242 -9.61 11.20 20.35
C ASP A 242 -8.25 11.94 20.40
N LYS A 243 -7.22 11.39 19.75
CA LYS A 243 -5.86 11.98 19.68
C LYS A 243 -5.68 12.91 18.49
N VAL A 244 -6.52 12.79 17.48
CA VAL A 244 -6.33 13.51 16.22
C VAL A 244 -7.09 14.85 16.19
N GLY A 245 -8.03 15.08 17.12
CA GLY A 245 -8.65 16.39 17.33
C GLY A 245 -9.66 16.84 16.26
N TYR A 246 -10.22 15.91 15.47
CA TYR A 246 -11.29 16.17 14.50
C TYR A 246 -12.69 15.97 15.08
N ASP A 247 -13.68 16.61 14.44
CA ASP A 247 -15.10 16.27 14.66
C ASP A 247 -15.43 14.96 13.93
N TRP A 248 -15.07 13.85 14.56
CA TRP A 248 -15.37 12.53 14.06
C TRP A 248 -16.87 12.23 14.12
N THR A 249 -17.45 11.82 13.00
CA THR A 249 -18.85 11.44 12.91
C THR A 249 -19.11 10.11 13.62
N ASP A 250 -20.37 9.78 13.84
CA ASP A 250 -20.72 8.47 14.42
C ASP A 250 -20.39 7.32 13.46
N GLU A 251 -20.41 7.59 12.14
CA GLU A 251 -19.95 6.63 11.14
C GLU A 251 -18.43 6.36 11.26
N ASP A 252 -17.60 7.40 11.39
CA ASP A 252 -16.15 7.21 11.62
C ASP A 252 -15.88 6.35 12.86
N LYS A 253 -16.59 6.62 13.95
CA LYS A 253 -16.48 5.86 15.20
C LYS A 253 -16.87 4.39 15.01
N PHE A 254 -18.01 4.15 14.33
CA PHE A 254 -18.46 2.80 13.99
C PHE A 254 -17.41 2.04 13.19
N ILE A 255 -16.86 2.66 12.13
CA ILE A 255 -15.83 2.04 11.29
C ILE A 255 -14.55 1.78 12.08
N SER A 256 -14.13 2.74 12.92
CA SER A 256 -12.99 2.55 13.82
C SER A 256 -13.18 1.34 14.74
N GLU A 257 -14.34 1.20 15.38
CA GLU A 257 -14.66 0.05 16.24
C GLU A 257 -14.60 -1.28 15.47
N GLN A 258 -15.11 -1.31 14.24
CA GLN A 258 -15.03 -2.48 13.36
C GLN A 258 -13.58 -2.81 13.01
N MET A 259 -12.78 -1.82 12.59
CA MET A 259 -11.38 -2.04 12.22
C MET A 259 -10.53 -2.50 13.40
N VAL A 260 -10.61 -1.83 14.55
CA VAL A 260 -9.94 -2.26 15.80
C VAL A 260 -10.28 -3.71 16.12
N THR A 261 -11.55 -4.07 16.01
CA THR A 261 -12.03 -5.42 16.29
C THR A 261 -11.45 -6.44 15.30
N HIS A 262 -11.51 -6.18 14.00
CA HIS A 262 -10.99 -7.11 13.00
C HIS A 262 -9.46 -7.28 13.11
N TRP A 263 -8.71 -6.19 13.27
CA TRP A 263 -7.24 -6.24 13.42
C TRP A 263 -6.83 -6.99 14.70
N THR A 264 -7.49 -6.71 15.82
CA THR A 264 -7.18 -7.39 17.08
C THR A 264 -7.59 -8.87 17.10
N ASN A 265 -8.72 -9.23 16.48
CA ASN A 265 -9.11 -10.62 16.31
C ASN A 265 -8.12 -11.37 15.44
N PHE A 266 -7.75 -10.80 14.28
CA PHE A 266 -6.75 -11.39 13.42
C PHE A 266 -5.40 -11.52 14.13
N ALA A 267 -4.96 -10.51 14.84
CA ALA A 267 -3.71 -10.57 15.61
C ALA A 267 -3.71 -11.69 16.66
N LYS A 268 -4.86 -11.98 17.29
CA LYS A 268 -5.01 -13.06 18.26
C LYS A 268 -5.10 -14.44 17.61
N THR A 269 -5.93 -14.58 16.59
CA THR A 269 -6.39 -15.89 16.09
C THR A 269 -5.93 -16.22 14.66
N GLY A 270 -5.55 -15.25 13.85
CA GLY A 270 -5.33 -15.39 12.39
C GLY A 270 -6.65 -15.33 11.58
N ASN A 271 -7.76 -14.96 12.23
CA ASN A 271 -9.07 -14.79 11.61
C ASN A 271 -9.65 -13.43 12.06
N PRO A 272 -10.04 -12.52 11.14
CA PRO A 272 -10.57 -11.21 11.51
C PRO A 272 -12.01 -11.24 12.07
N ASN A 273 -12.75 -12.35 11.87
CA ASN A 273 -14.16 -12.42 12.22
C ASN A 273 -14.42 -12.47 13.72
N GLN A 274 -15.52 -11.85 14.13
CA GLN A 274 -16.14 -12.11 15.42
C GLN A 274 -17.15 -13.27 15.32
N PRO A 275 -17.39 -13.99 16.41
CA PRO A 275 -18.48 -14.95 16.46
C PRO A 275 -19.83 -14.26 16.21
N GLY A 276 -20.57 -14.67 15.17
CA GLY A 276 -21.89 -14.17 14.83
C GLY A 276 -21.96 -12.98 13.87
N GLU A 277 -20.83 -12.44 13.42
CA GLU A 277 -20.79 -11.44 12.36
C GLU A 277 -20.85 -12.08 10.97
N GLY A 278 -21.32 -11.29 9.99
CA GLY A 278 -21.25 -11.64 8.57
C GLY A 278 -19.82 -11.98 8.18
N ALA A 279 -19.61 -13.16 7.59
CA ALA A 279 -18.29 -13.71 7.42
C ALA A 279 -17.43 -12.86 6.46
N TRP A 280 -16.33 -12.31 6.98
CA TRP A 280 -15.21 -11.96 6.14
C TRP A 280 -14.54 -13.27 5.72
N ILE A 281 -14.84 -13.74 4.51
CA ILE A 281 -14.31 -15.00 4.02
C ILE A 281 -12.88 -14.82 3.50
N PRO A 282 -12.03 -15.85 3.61
CA PRO A 282 -10.72 -15.84 2.97
C PRO A 282 -10.83 -15.53 1.48
N PHE A 283 -9.81 -14.89 0.95
CA PHE A 283 -9.70 -14.56 -0.48
C PHE A 283 -9.83 -15.83 -1.32
N ASP A 284 -10.79 -15.82 -2.21
CA ASP A 284 -11.05 -16.85 -3.19
C ASP A 284 -10.70 -16.32 -4.58
N ARG A 285 -9.86 -17.03 -5.32
CA ARG A 285 -9.32 -16.58 -6.61
C ARG A 285 -10.37 -16.51 -7.73
N GLU A 286 -11.42 -17.30 -7.65
CA GLU A 286 -12.50 -17.27 -8.64
C GLU A 286 -13.47 -16.12 -8.38
N ARG A 287 -13.74 -15.87 -7.10
CA ARG A 287 -14.66 -14.83 -6.64
C ARG A 287 -13.99 -13.49 -6.38
N LEU A 288 -12.67 -13.46 -6.18
CA LEU A 288 -11.90 -12.29 -5.74
C LEU A 288 -12.51 -11.66 -4.48
N SER A 289 -12.77 -12.53 -3.49
CA SER A 289 -13.52 -12.16 -2.28
C SER A 289 -12.82 -11.05 -1.51
N THR A 290 -13.50 -9.90 -1.37
CA THR A 290 -12.96 -8.68 -0.75
C THR A 290 -13.95 -8.15 0.28
N ARG A 291 -13.49 -7.84 1.49
CA ARG A 291 -14.28 -7.16 2.51
C ARG A 291 -14.30 -5.66 2.22
N VAL A 292 -15.46 -5.10 1.94
CA VAL A 292 -15.64 -3.64 1.87
C VAL A 292 -15.78 -3.11 3.29
N ILE A 293 -15.01 -2.08 3.61
CA ILE A 293 -15.02 -1.37 4.90
C ILE A 293 -15.61 0.02 4.68
N ASN A 294 -16.85 0.17 5.12
CA ASN A 294 -17.63 1.41 5.11
C ASN A 294 -18.81 1.29 6.10
N SER A 295 -19.81 2.16 6.00
CA SER A 295 -21.01 2.13 6.85
C SER A 295 -21.89 0.88 6.64
N GLU A 296 -21.80 0.21 5.48
CA GLU A 296 -22.53 -1.01 5.14
C GLU A 296 -21.56 -2.14 4.77
N PRO A 297 -20.78 -2.64 5.75
CA PRO A 297 -19.67 -3.54 5.47
C PRO A 297 -20.16 -4.88 4.92
N ALA A 298 -19.65 -5.28 3.76
CA ALA A 298 -20.00 -6.52 3.08
C ALA A 298 -18.79 -7.24 2.52
N THR A 299 -18.86 -8.56 2.34
CA THR A 299 -17.91 -9.28 1.50
C THR A 299 -18.47 -9.41 0.10
N VAL A 300 -17.78 -8.83 -0.85
CA VAL A 300 -18.16 -8.81 -2.27
C VAL A 300 -17.12 -9.52 -3.13
N GLY A 301 -17.46 -9.80 -4.37
CA GLY A 301 -16.51 -10.36 -5.34
C GLY A 301 -16.11 -9.32 -6.39
N GLY A 302 -14.84 -9.34 -6.78
CA GLY A 302 -14.38 -8.63 -7.95
C GLY A 302 -14.27 -7.11 -7.84
N VAL A 303 -13.95 -6.58 -6.67
CA VAL A 303 -13.59 -5.16 -6.53
C VAL A 303 -12.48 -4.83 -7.54
N ARG A 304 -12.72 -3.81 -8.39
CA ARG A 304 -11.76 -3.38 -9.44
C ARG A 304 -11.37 -4.48 -10.45
N LYS A 305 -12.16 -5.57 -10.55
CA LYS A 305 -11.79 -6.78 -11.29
C LYS A 305 -11.28 -6.51 -12.71
N ARG A 306 -12.05 -5.79 -13.52
CA ARG A 306 -11.68 -5.55 -14.93
C ARG A 306 -10.42 -4.68 -15.06
N ILE A 307 -10.30 -3.66 -14.24
CA ILE A 307 -9.11 -2.81 -14.16
C ILE A 307 -7.87 -3.66 -13.86
N LEU A 308 -7.94 -4.50 -12.84
CA LEU A 308 -6.81 -5.35 -12.41
C LEU A 308 -6.49 -6.44 -13.43
N GLU A 309 -7.47 -6.97 -14.16
CA GLU A 309 -7.25 -7.89 -15.30
C GLU A 309 -6.47 -7.21 -16.44
N ILE A 310 -6.82 -5.96 -16.79
CA ILE A 310 -6.11 -5.19 -17.80
C ILE A 310 -4.66 -4.96 -17.37
N LEU A 311 -4.44 -4.52 -16.14
CA LEU A 311 -3.09 -4.32 -15.60
C LEU A 311 -2.28 -5.62 -15.55
N ALA A 312 -2.91 -6.74 -15.17
CA ALA A 312 -2.28 -8.05 -15.12
C ALA A 312 -1.86 -8.56 -16.51
N SER A 313 -2.58 -8.20 -17.58
CA SER A 313 -2.23 -8.60 -18.93
C SER A 313 -0.88 -8.03 -19.41
N ARG A 314 -0.45 -6.91 -18.83
CA ARG A 314 0.84 -6.25 -19.10
C ARG A 314 1.96 -6.75 -18.19
N GLN A 315 1.59 -7.33 -17.05
CA GLN A 315 2.52 -7.86 -16.05
C GLN A 315 2.01 -9.22 -15.57
N PRO A 316 2.09 -10.27 -16.39
CA PRO A 316 1.59 -11.60 -16.01
C PRO A 316 2.28 -12.11 -14.74
N LEU A 317 1.54 -12.96 -14.00
CA LEU A 317 2.00 -13.60 -12.77
C LEU A 317 3.22 -14.48 -13.01
#